data_6fbac8fba34d92de8639b9ab1411b707
#
_entry.id   6fbac8fba34d92de8639b9ab1411b707
#
_cell.length_a   1.000
_cell.length_b   1.000
_cell.length_c   1.000
_cell.angle_alpha   90.00
_cell.angle_beta   90.00
_cell.angle_gamma   90.00
#
_symmetry.space_group_name_H-M   'P 1'
#
loop_
_entity.id
_entity.type
_entity.pdbx_description
1 polymer ?
#
loop_
_entity_poly.entity_id
_entity_poly.type
_entity_poly.pdbx_seq_one_letter_code
_entity_poly.pdbx_strand_id
1 'polypeptide(L)'
;MNTKKSKTLALLLAASSLVFAQEDDFAAWGDSTDSQEEQQSVTVSGSTKFQARAYPEASETPLSEADSIYDMNKIPVTVKASAQAGIAYTGTSSDAEIKLAFDKDILENHPESVLDEMNVRGYLGNLTVEAGKMKIVWGKGDKLHVIDNFNADDYTDFIIPDYIDRRLAVPMMRAVYNIPGTNTSVEAVWTPWTELDRFASDGIWTPAAYKNLYKTVKELQEKKVAASFKKYTELTSGVGALSSLAALAQAEAAAETSGTATAAYKVALEKLGCSSPDDAKRKLEQAGIEYTNALLTASTVTQESLLPDTHTLRYSQFGARVTGTVGTVDLGASWYYGHFKQPSANLQNTILNSEMPELAYDQKQTFGLEAATVLWKLNLRGEAAYTLTEDTEGDDPWVHNNSVSWLAGFDMDIGLNNININVQETGTLVLNGSKIDGSTFEKYDVDYNPAGHTNNKLVVNITDSWMNEKICPEVTVMWGIERGDLVVQPKLAWKPDPALALTLSGMYIKCRDEDSEFYEWRNNSFVCLGVSAIF
;
A
#
# COMPACT_ATOMS: atom_id res chain seq x y z
N MET A 1 -15.44 18.02 21.68
CA MET A 1 -14.45 17.12 21.08
C MET A 1 -14.12 15.86 21.89
N ASN A 2 -14.72 15.62 23.07
CA ASN A 2 -14.39 14.49 23.95
C ASN A 2 -15.35 13.29 23.92
N THR A 3 -16.38 13.30 23.09
CA THR A 3 -17.41 12.23 23.08
C THR A 3 -17.16 11.13 22.05
N LYS A 4 -16.31 11.35 21.02
CA LYS A 4 -15.96 10.31 20.04
C LYS A 4 -14.91 9.32 20.57
N LYS A 5 -13.90 9.79 21.32
CA LYS A 5 -12.83 8.92 21.88
C LYS A 5 -13.35 7.88 22.89
N SER A 6 -14.41 8.21 23.63
CA SER A 6 -15.02 7.30 24.62
C SER A 6 -15.83 6.16 23.98
N LYS A 7 -16.38 6.36 22.78
CA LYS A 7 -17.19 5.34 22.09
C LYS A 7 -16.34 4.25 21.42
N THR A 8 -15.18 4.60 20.89
CA THR A 8 -14.26 3.65 20.25
C THR A 8 -13.65 2.69 21.27
N LEU A 9 -13.28 3.19 22.45
CA LEU A 9 -12.78 2.35 23.55
C LEU A 9 -13.86 1.43 24.10
N ALA A 10 -15.11 1.90 24.17
CA ALA A 10 -16.24 1.09 24.63
C ALA A 10 -16.65 0.00 23.63
N LEU A 11 -16.46 0.21 22.32
CA LEU A 11 -16.72 -0.82 21.30
C LEU A 11 -15.66 -1.92 21.33
N LEU A 12 -14.39 -1.58 21.52
CA LEU A 12 -13.29 -2.54 21.68
C LEU A 12 -13.43 -3.36 22.98
N LEU A 13 -13.89 -2.76 24.06
CA LEU A 13 -14.17 -3.45 25.32
C LEU A 13 -15.45 -4.30 25.26
N ALA A 14 -16.46 -3.92 24.48
CA ALA A 14 -17.66 -4.71 24.25
C ALA A 14 -17.42 -5.95 23.38
N ALA A 15 -16.49 -5.88 22.43
CA ALA A 15 -16.06 -7.03 21.63
C ALA A 15 -15.33 -8.08 22.49
N SER A 16 -14.64 -7.65 23.55
CA SER A 16 -13.95 -8.56 24.49
C SER A 16 -14.85 -9.27 25.49
N SER A 17 -16.14 -8.92 25.57
CA SER A 17 -17.10 -9.54 26.51
C SER A 17 -17.97 -10.65 25.91
N LEU A 18 -17.81 -10.96 24.62
CA LEU A 18 -18.43 -12.14 23.99
C LEU A 18 -17.53 -13.36 24.17
N VAL A 19 -17.45 -13.81 25.41
CA VAL A 19 -16.82 -15.09 25.76
C VAL A 19 -17.82 -16.20 25.53
N PHE A 20 -17.66 -16.97 24.48
CA PHE A 20 -18.10 -18.38 24.44
C PHE A 20 -16.98 -19.23 23.87
N ALA A 21 -16.72 -20.27 24.64
CA ALA A 21 -15.58 -21.12 24.61
C ALA A 21 -15.47 -22.03 23.37
N GLN A 22 -14.21 -22.37 23.11
CA GLN A 22 -13.68 -23.65 22.63
C GLN A 22 -13.75 -23.91 21.13
N GLU A 23 -12.76 -24.39 20.46
CA GLU A 23 -11.46 -25.05 20.75
C GLU A 23 -10.55 -24.93 19.53
N ASP A 24 -9.27 -24.90 19.80
CA ASP A 24 -8.10 -25.23 18.99
C ASP A 24 -8.24 -25.57 17.51
N ASP A 25 -7.44 -24.89 16.72
CA ASP A 25 -6.63 -25.31 15.58
C ASP A 25 -6.69 -24.32 14.41
N PHE A 26 -5.87 -23.28 14.50
CA PHE A 26 -5.39 -22.55 13.32
C PHE A 26 -4.01 -23.06 12.89
N ALA A 27 -3.83 -24.38 12.91
CA ALA A 27 -2.65 -25.00 12.32
C ALA A 27 -3.04 -26.35 11.73
N ALA A 28 -2.72 -26.52 10.47
CA ALA A 28 -2.76 -27.77 9.72
C ALA A 28 -4.08 -28.09 8.98
N TRP A 29 -4.17 -27.59 7.76
CA TRP A 29 -4.87 -28.32 6.70
C TRP A 29 -3.94 -29.45 6.23
N GLY A 30 -3.97 -30.58 6.89
CA GLY A 30 -3.23 -31.78 6.57
C GLY A 30 -4.07 -33.00 6.91
N ASP A 31 -4.60 -33.61 5.87
CA ASP A 31 -4.99 -35.02 5.69
C ASP A 31 -5.20 -35.87 6.96
N SER A 32 -6.46 -36.20 7.26
CA SER A 32 -6.82 -37.40 8.00
C SER A 32 -8.03 -38.05 7.34
N THR A 33 -7.76 -39.09 6.56
CA THR A 33 -8.74 -40.09 6.15
C THR A 33 -9.22 -40.84 7.39
N ASP A 34 -10.35 -40.45 7.94
CA ASP A 34 -11.18 -41.33 8.72
C ASP A 34 -12.67 -41.04 8.42
N SER A 35 -13.37 -42.10 8.03
CA SER A 35 -14.77 -42.07 7.62
C SER A 35 -15.68 -41.91 8.87
N GLN A 36 -15.91 -40.65 9.25
CA GLN A 36 -17.03 -40.24 10.08
C GLN A 36 -17.95 -39.35 9.26
N GLU A 37 -19.26 -39.43 9.52
CA GLU A 37 -20.25 -38.51 8.93
C GLU A 37 -19.76 -37.08 9.14
N GLU A 38 -19.44 -36.39 8.05
CA GLU A 38 -19.01 -34.99 8.05
C GLU A 38 -20.13 -34.12 8.64
N GLN A 39 -19.99 -33.77 9.92
CA GLN A 39 -20.90 -32.89 10.62
C GLN A 39 -20.67 -31.46 10.12
N GLN A 40 -21.74 -30.85 9.61
CA GLN A 40 -21.76 -29.41 9.36
C GLN A 40 -21.45 -28.68 10.66
N SER A 41 -20.47 -27.78 10.61
CA SER A 41 -20.05 -27.03 11.80
C SER A 41 -20.01 -25.52 11.53
N VAL A 42 -20.29 -24.76 12.57
CA VAL A 42 -20.08 -23.31 12.59
C VAL A 42 -19.10 -23.03 13.73
N THR A 43 -18.00 -22.40 13.39
CA THR A 43 -16.98 -21.94 14.34
C THR A 43 -16.98 -20.43 14.43
N VAL A 44 -16.81 -19.91 15.64
CA VAL A 44 -16.63 -18.50 15.93
C VAL A 44 -15.28 -18.33 16.59
N SER A 45 -14.49 -17.38 16.10
CA SER A 45 -13.15 -17.09 16.62
C SER A 45 -12.97 -15.58 16.78
N GLY A 46 -12.04 -15.20 17.61
CA GLY A 46 -11.69 -13.81 17.75
C GLY A 46 -10.33 -13.62 18.40
N SER A 47 -9.76 -12.43 18.22
CA SER A 47 -8.53 -12.03 18.87
C SER A 47 -8.53 -10.55 19.21
N THR A 48 -7.78 -10.20 20.24
CA THR A 48 -7.51 -8.81 20.60
C THR A 48 -6.02 -8.63 20.82
N LYS A 49 -5.48 -7.48 20.43
CA LYS A 49 -4.06 -7.17 20.57
C LYS A 49 -3.89 -5.73 21.01
N PHE A 50 -3.08 -5.52 22.03
CA PHE A 50 -2.64 -4.21 22.51
C PHE A 50 -1.12 -4.12 22.40
N GLN A 51 -0.61 -3.01 21.87
CA GLN A 51 0.82 -2.78 21.71
C GLN A 51 1.17 -1.36 22.14
N ALA A 52 2.28 -1.23 22.85
CA ALA A 52 2.90 0.06 23.16
C ALA A 52 4.31 0.06 22.60
N ARG A 53 4.63 1.02 21.74
CA ARG A 53 5.92 1.16 21.06
C ARG A 53 6.60 2.44 21.51
N ALA A 54 7.85 2.34 21.95
CA ALA A 54 8.72 3.45 22.29
C ALA A 54 9.82 3.59 21.23
N TYR A 55 10.03 4.81 20.73
CA TYR A 55 10.97 5.12 19.64
C TYR A 55 12.14 5.96 20.18
N PRO A 56 13.24 5.33 20.63
CA PRO A 56 14.33 6.05 21.30
C PRO A 56 15.07 7.06 20.40
N GLU A 57 15.10 6.81 19.09
CA GLU A 57 15.84 7.60 18.10
C GLU A 57 14.96 8.58 17.33
N ALA A 58 13.64 8.50 17.49
CA ALA A 58 12.69 9.31 16.72
C ALA A 58 12.58 10.78 17.16
N SER A 59 13.47 11.25 18.05
CA SER A 59 13.50 12.67 18.46
C SER A 59 13.73 13.65 17.30
N GLU A 60 14.31 13.18 16.19
CA GLU A 60 14.52 13.96 14.97
C GLU A 60 13.38 13.83 13.96
N THR A 61 12.49 12.85 14.14
CA THR A 61 11.34 12.61 13.27
C THR A 61 10.07 12.96 14.03
N PRO A 62 9.37 14.06 13.70
CA PRO A 62 8.16 14.44 14.43
C PRO A 62 7.07 13.38 14.22
N LEU A 63 6.56 12.84 15.33
CA LEU A 63 5.33 12.05 15.32
C LEU A 63 4.15 12.98 15.11
N SER A 64 3.10 12.51 14.42
CA SER A 64 1.84 13.25 14.41
C SER A 64 1.22 13.27 15.81
N GLU A 65 0.48 14.32 16.14
CA GLU A 65 -0.24 14.41 17.42
C GLU A 65 -1.27 13.27 17.59
N ALA A 66 -1.72 12.67 16.48
CA ALA A 66 -2.65 11.56 16.48
C ALA A 66 -2.00 10.25 16.94
N ASP A 67 -0.71 10.06 16.68
CA ASP A 67 0.01 8.81 16.97
C ASP A 67 0.64 8.80 18.37
N SER A 68 0.86 9.97 18.96
CA SER A 68 1.48 10.10 20.27
C SER A 68 0.45 10.23 21.36
N ILE A 69 0.37 9.25 22.26
CA ILE A 69 -0.47 9.33 23.47
C ILE A 69 0.33 9.91 24.64
N TYR A 70 1.65 9.77 24.63
CA TYR A 70 2.51 10.16 25.73
C TYR A 70 3.87 10.62 25.21
N ASP A 71 4.19 11.89 25.46
CA ASP A 71 5.52 12.44 25.24
C ASP A 71 6.26 12.40 26.59
N MET A 72 7.22 11.48 26.70
CA MET A 72 8.10 11.38 27.87
C MET A 72 9.30 12.35 27.77
N ASN A 73 9.08 13.53 27.20
CA ASN A 73 10.08 14.59 27.03
C ASN A 73 11.25 14.29 26.08
N LYS A 74 11.41 13.03 25.59
CA LYS A 74 12.48 12.66 24.64
C LYS A 74 12.25 11.33 23.91
N ILE A 75 11.31 10.50 24.35
CA ILE A 75 11.03 9.19 23.74
C ILE A 75 9.54 9.12 23.39
N PRO A 76 9.17 9.30 22.11
CA PRO A 76 7.80 9.16 21.68
C PRO A 76 7.29 7.73 21.93
N VAL A 77 6.05 7.62 22.39
CA VAL A 77 5.39 6.33 22.63
C VAL A 77 4.07 6.32 21.87
N THR A 78 3.84 5.28 21.08
CA THR A 78 2.55 5.03 20.42
C THR A 78 1.86 3.83 21.02
N VAL A 79 0.53 3.86 21.05
CA VAL A 79 -0.29 2.72 21.50
C VAL A 79 -1.23 2.33 20.37
N LYS A 80 -1.22 1.05 20.02
CA LYS A 80 -2.10 0.45 19.01
C LYS A 80 -2.96 -0.63 19.69
N ALA A 81 -4.26 -0.60 19.40
CA ALA A 81 -5.21 -1.63 19.81
C ALA A 81 -5.91 -2.15 18.57
N SER A 82 -5.98 -3.47 18.42
CA SER A 82 -6.70 -4.13 17.33
C SER A 82 -7.53 -5.29 17.85
N ALA A 83 -8.58 -5.63 17.12
CA ALA A 83 -9.42 -6.80 17.35
C ALA A 83 -9.80 -7.42 16.02
N GLN A 84 -9.96 -8.74 16.02
CA GLN A 84 -10.50 -9.50 14.90
C GLN A 84 -11.62 -10.40 15.39
N ALA A 85 -12.60 -10.68 14.53
CA ALA A 85 -13.67 -11.64 14.77
C ALA A 85 -13.93 -12.42 13.48
N GLY A 86 -14.13 -13.72 13.60
CA GLY A 86 -14.36 -14.61 12.47
C GLY A 86 -15.54 -15.54 12.72
N ILE A 87 -16.27 -15.84 11.64
CA ILE A 87 -17.30 -16.89 11.61
C ILE A 87 -17.00 -17.74 10.39
N ALA A 88 -16.81 -19.03 10.59
CA ALA A 88 -16.61 -19.99 9.52
C ALA A 88 -17.69 -21.08 9.56
N TYR A 89 -18.26 -21.37 8.42
CA TYR A 89 -19.14 -22.51 8.19
C TYR A 89 -18.42 -23.54 7.33
N THR A 90 -18.39 -24.77 7.80
CA THR A 90 -17.83 -25.92 7.07
C THR A 90 -18.96 -26.93 6.82
N GLY A 91 -19.21 -27.23 5.56
CA GLY A 91 -20.20 -28.18 5.10
C GLY A 91 -19.62 -29.21 4.13
N THR A 92 -20.43 -30.19 3.74
CA THR A 92 -20.01 -31.31 2.88
C THR A 92 -19.71 -30.92 1.43
N SER A 93 -20.34 -29.86 0.94
CA SER A 93 -20.22 -29.40 -0.48
C SER A 93 -19.89 -27.92 -0.60
N SER A 94 -19.82 -27.19 0.50
CA SER A 94 -19.53 -25.76 0.51
C SER A 94 -19.03 -25.29 1.86
N ASP A 95 -18.12 -24.33 1.86
CA ASP A 95 -17.65 -23.59 3.02
C ASP A 95 -17.95 -22.10 2.84
N ALA A 96 -18.05 -21.39 3.93
CA ALA A 96 -18.17 -19.93 3.92
C ALA A 96 -17.41 -19.35 5.13
N GLU A 97 -16.75 -18.23 4.95
CA GLU A 97 -16.02 -17.55 6.00
C GLU A 97 -16.24 -16.04 5.93
N ILE A 98 -16.33 -15.42 7.11
CA ILE A 98 -16.36 -13.97 7.28
C ILE A 98 -15.35 -13.61 8.36
N LYS A 99 -14.44 -12.69 8.05
CA LYS A 99 -13.49 -12.10 9.01
C LYS A 99 -13.69 -10.59 9.08
N LEU A 100 -13.74 -10.08 10.29
CA LEU A 100 -13.83 -8.66 10.61
C LEU A 100 -12.56 -8.22 11.31
N ALA A 101 -12.04 -7.05 10.93
CA ALA A 101 -10.87 -6.44 11.56
C ALA A 101 -11.21 -5.03 12.06
N PHE A 102 -10.67 -4.68 13.21
CA PHE A 102 -10.92 -3.43 13.87
C PHE A 102 -9.61 -2.88 14.45
N ASP A 103 -9.23 -1.71 14.06
CA ASP A 103 -8.26 -0.87 14.75
C ASP A 103 -8.62 0.61 14.54
N LYS A 104 -7.80 1.51 15.07
CA LYS A 104 -8.07 2.95 14.96
C LYS A 104 -8.03 3.41 13.51
N ASP A 105 -7.05 2.97 12.74
CA ASP A 105 -6.84 3.38 11.36
C ASP A 105 -7.96 2.86 10.44
N ILE A 106 -8.32 1.58 10.59
CA ILE A 106 -9.46 0.98 9.90
C ILE A 106 -10.74 1.78 10.19
N LEU A 107 -11.03 2.10 11.46
CA LEU A 107 -12.28 2.76 11.83
C LEU A 107 -12.35 4.25 11.43
N GLU A 108 -11.22 4.94 11.36
CA GLU A 108 -11.15 6.37 11.06
C GLU A 108 -10.90 6.64 9.57
N ASN A 109 -10.05 5.85 8.91
CA ASN A 109 -9.56 6.12 7.57
C ASN A 109 -10.00 5.09 6.52
N HIS A 110 -10.19 3.82 6.92
CA HIS A 110 -10.44 2.70 6.01
C HIS A 110 -11.62 1.82 6.44
N PRO A 111 -12.83 2.39 6.61
CA PRO A 111 -13.99 1.64 7.12
C PRO A 111 -14.41 0.46 6.24
N GLU A 112 -14.06 0.45 4.95
CA GLU A 112 -14.25 -0.66 4.02
C GLU A 112 -13.42 -1.90 4.39
N SER A 113 -12.35 -1.73 5.18
CA SER A 113 -11.47 -2.79 5.69
C SER A 113 -11.97 -3.42 7.00
N VAL A 114 -13.06 -2.93 7.58
CA VAL A 114 -13.77 -3.62 8.69
C VAL A 114 -14.19 -5.02 8.25
N LEU A 115 -14.68 -5.18 7.02
CA LEU A 115 -14.82 -6.48 6.40
C LEU A 115 -13.47 -6.89 5.80
N ASP A 116 -12.64 -7.60 6.58
CA ASP A 116 -11.33 -8.05 6.12
C ASP A 116 -11.48 -9.11 5.03
N GLU A 117 -12.12 -10.23 5.34
CA GLU A 117 -12.38 -11.28 4.35
C GLU A 117 -13.85 -11.74 4.40
N MET A 118 -14.39 -12.14 3.26
CA MET A 118 -15.67 -12.81 3.13
C MET A 118 -15.64 -13.68 1.87
N ASN A 119 -15.71 -14.98 2.03
CA ASN A 119 -15.68 -15.89 0.89
C ASN A 119 -16.70 -17.01 1.03
N VAL A 120 -17.09 -17.56 -0.12
CA VAL A 120 -17.86 -18.79 -0.23
C VAL A 120 -17.12 -19.72 -1.19
N ARG A 121 -16.96 -20.96 -0.80
CA ARG A 121 -16.31 -22.03 -1.56
C ARG A 121 -17.29 -23.15 -1.82
N GLY A 122 -17.38 -23.61 -3.07
CA GLY A 122 -18.19 -24.73 -3.50
C GLY A 122 -17.34 -25.85 -4.10
N TYR A 123 -17.64 -27.09 -3.77
CA TYR A 123 -16.96 -28.29 -4.23
C TYR A 123 -17.81 -29.04 -5.25
N LEU A 124 -17.35 -29.13 -6.49
CA LEU A 124 -18.05 -29.76 -7.62
C LEU A 124 -17.18 -30.89 -8.17
N GLY A 125 -17.06 -31.95 -7.41
CA GLY A 125 -16.15 -33.07 -7.73
C GLY A 125 -14.69 -32.62 -7.71
N ASN A 126 -14.02 -32.60 -8.87
CA ASN A 126 -12.63 -32.18 -8.98
C ASN A 126 -12.46 -30.65 -9.17
N LEU A 127 -13.56 -29.92 -9.25
CA LEU A 127 -13.58 -28.47 -9.40
C LEU A 127 -13.96 -27.81 -8.07
N THR A 128 -13.13 -26.91 -7.58
CA THR A 128 -13.44 -26.00 -6.48
C THR A 128 -13.62 -24.60 -7.04
N VAL A 129 -14.71 -23.94 -6.68
CA VAL A 129 -14.98 -22.55 -7.06
C VAL A 129 -15.11 -21.72 -5.80
N GLU A 130 -14.40 -20.61 -5.75
CA GLU A 130 -14.44 -19.65 -4.66
C GLU A 130 -14.84 -18.27 -5.19
N ALA A 131 -15.60 -17.53 -4.42
CA ALA A 131 -15.95 -16.15 -4.72
C ALA A 131 -16.08 -15.34 -3.44
N GLY A 132 -15.56 -14.12 -3.47
CA GLY A 132 -15.64 -13.24 -2.32
C GLY A 132 -14.52 -12.23 -2.24
N LYS A 133 -14.40 -11.54 -1.09
CA LYS A 133 -13.27 -10.69 -0.73
C LYS A 133 -12.27 -11.55 0.03
N MET A 134 -11.12 -11.86 -0.58
CA MET A 134 -10.18 -12.83 -0.02
C MET A 134 -8.73 -12.52 -0.35
N LYS A 135 -7.83 -13.19 0.37
CA LYS A 135 -6.39 -13.15 0.17
C LYS A 135 -5.96 -14.48 -0.44
N ILE A 136 -5.17 -14.44 -1.49
CA ILE A 136 -4.53 -15.63 -2.06
C ILE A 136 -3.02 -15.43 -2.10
N VAL A 137 -2.27 -16.51 -2.03
CA VAL A 137 -0.82 -16.50 -2.11
C VAL A 137 -0.37 -17.42 -3.23
N TRP A 138 0.37 -16.87 -4.18
CA TRP A 138 1.05 -17.62 -5.21
C TRP A 138 2.55 -17.65 -4.92
N GLY A 139 3.13 -18.83 -4.99
CA GLY A 139 4.55 -19.05 -4.74
C GLY A 139 4.81 -20.09 -3.68
N LYS A 140 6.09 -20.40 -3.49
CA LYS A 140 6.60 -21.37 -2.52
C LYS A 140 7.46 -20.73 -1.43
N GLY A 141 7.73 -19.44 -1.52
CA GLY A 141 8.40 -18.67 -0.45
C GLY A 141 7.61 -18.69 0.86
N ASP A 142 8.25 -18.32 1.97
CA ASP A 142 7.56 -18.26 3.26
C ASP A 142 7.08 -16.84 3.61
N LYS A 143 8.02 -15.88 3.59
CA LYS A 143 7.74 -14.49 3.96
C LYS A 143 7.94 -13.51 2.79
N LEU A 144 8.46 -14.01 1.68
CA LEU A 144 8.74 -13.25 0.46
C LEU A 144 8.26 -14.06 -0.74
N HIS A 145 7.73 -13.36 -1.73
CA HIS A 145 7.28 -13.96 -2.99
C HIS A 145 7.60 -13.01 -4.14
N VAL A 146 7.91 -13.55 -5.31
CA VAL A 146 8.11 -12.76 -6.53
C VAL A 146 7.02 -13.00 -7.57
N ILE A 147 6.19 -14.03 -7.38
CA ILE A 147 5.09 -14.37 -8.31
C ILE A 147 3.69 -14.08 -7.72
N ASP A 148 3.60 -13.56 -6.49
CA ASP A 148 2.34 -13.21 -5.84
C ASP A 148 1.92 -11.78 -6.16
N ASN A 149 0.91 -11.63 -7.02
CA ASN A 149 0.57 -10.34 -7.61
C ASN A 149 -0.87 -9.85 -7.36
N PHE A 150 -1.80 -10.69 -6.86
CA PHE A 150 -3.22 -10.30 -6.80
C PHE A 150 -3.56 -9.32 -5.69
N ASN A 151 -3.11 -9.61 -4.48
CA ASN A 151 -3.40 -8.76 -3.34
C ASN A 151 -2.38 -7.63 -3.20
N ALA A 152 -2.85 -6.46 -2.84
CA ALA A 152 -2.02 -5.34 -2.42
C ALA A 152 -1.57 -5.50 -0.97
N ASP A 153 -0.59 -4.71 -0.56
CA ASP A 153 -0.06 -4.71 0.80
C ASP A 153 -0.43 -3.42 1.56
N ASP A 154 -0.66 -3.55 2.86
CA ASP A 154 -0.85 -2.45 3.79
C ASP A 154 0.47 -2.10 4.47
N TYR A 155 1.08 -1.00 4.05
CA TYR A 155 2.31 -0.43 4.61
C TYR A 155 2.06 0.73 5.57
N THR A 156 0.83 0.93 6.05
CA THR A 156 0.53 1.98 7.04
C THR A 156 1.31 1.80 8.34
N ASP A 157 1.65 0.56 8.68
CA ASP A 157 2.53 0.18 9.78
C ASP A 157 3.89 -0.35 9.29
N PHE A 158 4.39 0.17 8.16
CA PHE A 158 5.63 -0.23 7.50
C PHE A 158 5.68 -1.74 7.21
N ILE A 159 6.82 -2.39 7.45
CA ILE A 159 7.00 -3.85 7.29
C ILE A 159 6.87 -4.60 8.63
N ILE A 160 6.26 -3.98 9.66
CA ILE A 160 6.16 -4.55 11.01
C ILE A 160 5.21 -5.75 11.07
N PRO A 161 4.00 -5.72 10.47
CA PRO A 161 3.16 -6.91 10.39
C PRO A 161 3.80 -7.99 9.52
N ASP A 162 3.50 -9.24 9.81
CA ASP A 162 3.92 -10.37 8.95
C ASP A 162 3.30 -10.25 7.55
N TYR A 163 3.90 -10.93 6.58
CA TYR A 163 3.53 -10.85 5.16
C TYR A 163 2.01 -11.03 4.94
N ILE A 164 1.43 -12.08 5.51
CA ILE A 164 0.00 -12.37 5.32
C ILE A 164 -0.91 -11.33 5.99
N ASP A 165 -0.46 -10.78 7.12
CA ASP A 165 -1.21 -9.77 7.88
C ASP A 165 -1.22 -8.41 7.17
N ARG A 166 -0.21 -8.14 6.32
CA ARG A 166 -0.17 -6.93 5.48
C ARG A 166 -1.06 -7.01 4.25
N ARG A 167 -1.41 -8.22 3.79
CA ARG A 167 -2.19 -8.38 2.57
C ARG A 167 -3.58 -7.77 2.72
N LEU A 168 -3.98 -7.00 1.73
CA LEU A 168 -5.34 -6.47 1.60
C LEU A 168 -6.19 -7.47 0.82
N ALA A 169 -7.30 -7.91 1.40
CA ALA A 169 -8.22 -8.78 0.69
C ALA A 169 -8.95 -8.04 -0.43
N VAL A 170 -9.10 -8.68 -1.58
CA VAL A 170 -9.74 -8.11 -2.77
C VAL A 170 -10.90 -8.98 -3.22
N PRO A 171 -11.96 -8.39 -3.81
CA PRO A 171 -12.99 -9.18 -4.46
C PRO A 171 -12.41 -9.98 -5.61
N MET A 172 -12.64 -11.29 -5.60
CA MET A 172 -12.19 -12.18 -6.66
C MET A 172 -13.08 -13.39 -6.86
N MET A 173 -12.94 -13.99 -8.02
CA MET A 173 -13.41 -15.33 -8.33
C MET A 173 -12.23 -16.22 -8.64
N ARG A 174 -12.18 -17.39 -8.02
CA ARG A 174 -11.14 -18.39 -8.17
C ARG A 174 -11.73 -19.74 -8.52
N ALA A 175 -11.16 -20.44 -9.47
CA ALA A 175 -11.52 -21.79 -9.84
C ALA A 175 -10.27 -22.67 -9.85
N VAL A 176 -10.31 -23.78 -9.15
CA VAL A 176 -9.22 -24.78 -9.08
C VAL A 176 -9.75 -26.11 -9.56
N TYR A 177 -9.14 -26.67 -10.60
CA TYR A 177 -9.47 -27.99 -11.13
C TYR A 177 -8.33 -28.96 -10.90
N ASN A 178 -8.58 -29.99 -10.11
CA ASN A 178 -7.65 -31.08 -9.86
C ASN A 178 -7.79 -32.13 -10.97
N ILE A 179 -6.73 -32.38 -11.73
CA ILE A 179 -6.75 -33.32 -12.85
C ILE A 179 -6.78 -34.76 -12.31
N PRO A 180 -7.86 -35.53 -12.58
CA PRO A 180 -8.02 -36.87 -12.04
C PRO A 180 -6.87 -37.79 -12.39
N GLY A 181 -6.40 -38.56 -11.40
CA GLY A 181 -5.31 -39.54 -11.59
C GLY A 181 -3.91 -38.94 -11.72
N THR A 182 -3.77 -37.65 -11.46
CA THR A 182 -2.48 -36.92 -11.43
C THR A 182 -2.36 -36.11 -10.15
N ASN A 183 -1.15 -35.65 -9.82
CA ASN A 183 -0.89 -34.67 -8.77
C ASN A 183 -0.83 -33.25 -9.35
N THR A 184 -1.68 -32.95 -10.34
CA THR A 184 -1.64 -31.69 -11.07
C THR A 184 -2.96 -30.95 -10.87
N SER A 185 -2.88 -29.66 -10.61
CA SER A 185 -4.01 -28.76 -10.55
C SER A 185 -3.85 -27.58 -11.50
N VAL A 186 -4.95 -27.06 -11.99
CA VAL A 186 -5.04 -25.85 -12.80
C VAL A 186 -5.91 -24.86 -12.06
N GLU A 187 -5.42 -23.66 -11.91
CA GLU A 187 -6.09 -22.57 -11.19
C GLU A 187 -6.30 -21.39 -12.14
N ALA A 188 -7.45 -20.73 -12.03
CA ALA A 188 -7.76 -19.49 -12.70
C ALA A 188 -8.32 -18.49 -11.67
N VAL A 189 -7.89 -17.25 -11.76
CA VAL A 189 -8.31 -16.17 -10.86
C VAL A 189 -8.69 -14.94 -11.68
N TRP A 190 -9.75 -14.27 -11.26
CA TRP A 190 -10.16 -12.99 -11.78
C TRP A 190 -10.56 -12.04 -10.66
N THR A 191 -10.11 -10.77 -10.74
CA THR A 191 -10.56 -9.69 -9.87
C THR A 191 -11.14 -8.56 -10.72
N PRO A 192 -12.25 -7.93 -10.30
CA PRO A 192 -12.91 -6.88 -11.09
C PRO A 192 -12.13 -5.58 -11.16
N TRP A 193 -11.17 -5.37 -10.24
CA TRP A 193 -10.29 -4.19 -10.20
C TRP A 193 -8.98 -4.51 -9.49
N THR A 194 -8.07 -3.55 -9.51
CA THR A 194 -6.78 -3.61 -8.80
C THR A 194 -6.90 -2.83 -7.49
N GLU A 195 -6.72 -3.50 -6.35
CA GLU A 195 -6.46 -2.84 -5.08
C GLU A 195 -5.01 -2.34 -5.05
N LEU A 196 -4.78 -1.22 -4.42
CA LEU A 196 -3.49 -0.55 -4.39
C LEU A 196 -2.79 -0.74 -3.06
N ASP A 197 -1.45 -0.68 -3.08
CA ASP A 197 -0.67 -0.64 -1.85
C ASP A 197 -1.07 0.59 -1.03
N ARG A 198 -1.30 0.36 0.26
CA ARG A 198 -1.73 1.38 1.20
C ARG A 198 -0.53 1.87 1.99
N PHE A 199 -0.32 3.18 2.01
CA PHE A 199 0.75 3.80 2.78
C PHE A 199 0.18 4.75 3.84
N ALA A 200 0.94 4.98 4.91
CA ALA A 200 0.57 5.97 5.91
C ALA A 200 0.48 7.36 5.28
N SER A 201 -0.63 8.06 5.50
CA SER A 201 -0.86 9.42 5.01
C SER A 201 -0.13 10.47 5.86
N ASP A 202 0.09 10.16 7.14
CA ASP A 202 0.84 10.97 8.10
C ASP A 202 1.65 10.10 9.07
N GLY A 203 2.44 10.72 9.94
CA GLY A 203 3.24 10.03 10.92
C GLY A 203 4.65 9.65 10.44
N ILE A 204 5.32 8.83 11.25
CA ILE A 204 6.74 8.49 11.06
C ILE A 204 6.97 7.50 9.92
N TRP A 205 5.95 6.73 9.56
CA TRP A 205 6.04 5.71 8.50
C TRP A 205 5.61 6.21 7.12
N THR A 206 5.17 7.47 7.00
CA THR A 206 4.77 8.05 5.71
C THR A 206 5.98 8.16 4.78
N PRO A 207 5.95 7.59 3.56
CA PRO A 207 7.04 7.69 2.60
C PRO A 207 7.34 9.14 2.19
N ALA A 208 8.62 9.49 2.06
CA ALA A 208 9.05 10.83 1.65
C ALA A 208 8.52 11.19 0.24
N ALA A 209 8.46 10.22 -0.65
CA ALA A 209 7.91 10.41 -1.99
C ALA A 209 6.46 10.94 -1.94
N TYR A 210 5.61 10.35 -1.09
CA TYR A 210 4.23 10.81 -0.87
C TYR A 210 4.17 12.22 -0.29
N LYS A 211 4.99 12.51 0.74
CA LYS A 211 5.08 13.85 1.35
C LYS A 211 5.51 14.90 0.32
N ASN A 212 6.53 14.58 -0.48
CA ASN A 212 7.08 15.50 -1.48
C ASN A 212 6.09 15.73 -2.63
N LEU A 213 5.44 14.68 -3.13
CA LEU A 213 4.42 14.79 -4.15
C LEU A 213 3.27 15.70 -3.68
N TYR A 214 2.71 15.43 -2.52
CA TYR A 214 1.63 16.23 -1.95
C TYR A 214 2.03 17.69 -1.74
N LYS A 215 3.24 17.93 -1.21
CA LYS A 215 3.79 19.28 -1.05
C LYS A 215 3.91 20.00 -2.38
N THR A 216 4.49 19.35 -3.40
CA THR A 216 4.64 19.92 -4.75
C THR A 216 3.29 20.30 -5.36
N VAL A 217 2.31 19.40 -5.25
CA VAL A 217 0.95 19.64 -5.74
C VAL A 217 0.32 20.83 -5.03
N LYS A 218 0.43 20.89 -3.71
CA LYS A 218 -0.10 22.00 -2.91
C LYS A 218 0.53 23.33 -3.30
N GLU A 219 1.85 23.38 -3.46
CA GLU A 219 2.56 24.59 -3.93
C GLU A 219 2.10 25.03 -5.32
N LEU A 220 1.87 24.08 -6.25
CA LEU A 220 1.35 24.38 -7.58
C LEU A 220 -0.07 24.96 -7.52
N GLN A 221 -0.93 24.40 -6.69
CA GLN A 221 -2.29 24.91 -6.48
C GLN A 221 -2.27 26.30 -5.85
N GLU A 222 -1.45 26.55 -4.84
CA GLU A 222 -1.29 27.88 -4.23
C GLU A 222 -0.81 28.92 -5.25
N LYS A 223 0.16 28.58 -6.11
CA LYS A 223 0.60 29.44 -7.20
C LYS A 223 -0.54 29.74 -8.20
N LYS A 224 -1.33 28.73 -8.55
CA LYS A 224 -2.47 28.87 -9.45
C LYS A 224 -3.57 29.75 -8.86
N VAL A 225 -3.88 29.60 -7.57
CA VAL A 225 -4.80 30.48 -6.83
C VAL A 225 -4.28 31.93 -6.84
N ALA A 226 -3.00 32.13 -6.50
CA ALA A 226 -2.40 33.46 -6.48
C ALA A 226 -2.41 34.14 -7.87
N ALA A 227 -2.11 33.39 -8.94
CA ALA A 227 -2.15 33.91 -10.32
C ALA A 227 -3.59 34.28 -10.73
N SER A 228 -4.56 33.42 -10.43
CA SER A 228 -5.98 33.68 -10.72
C SER A 228 -6.52 34.87 -9.92
N PHE A 229 -6.15 34.99 -8.64
CA PHE A 229 -6.50 36.13 -7.80
C PHE A 229 -5.91 37.44 -8.34
N LYS A 230 -4.63 37.45 -8.74
CA LYS A 230 -3.99 38.60 -9.33
C LYS A 230 -4.72 39.04 -10.61
N LYS A 231 -5.01 38.11 -11.52
CA LYS A 231 -5.76 38.37 -12.76
C LYS A 231 -7.15 38.97 -12.45
N TYR A 232 -7.88 38.39 -11.49
CA TYR A 232 -9.19 38.86 -11.06
C TYR A 232 -9.14 40.28 -10.49
N THR A 233 -8.17 40.58 -9.62
CA THR A 233 -8.02 41.91 -9.00
C THR A 233 -7.58 42.98 -9.98
N GLU A 234 -6.69 42.65 -10.93
CA GLU A 234 -6.28 43.55 -12.00
C GLU A 234 -7.47 43.92 -12.91
N LEU A 235 -8.27 42.94 -13.30
CA LEU A 235 -9.47 43.17 -14.11
C LEU A 235 -10.55 43.95 -13.33
N THR A 236 -10.74 43.65 -12.03
CA THR A 236 -11.67 44.37 -11.17
C THR A 236 -11.32 45.87 -11.12
N SER A 237 -10.04 46.16 -10.86
CA SER A 237 -9.53 47.52 -10.81
C SER A 237 -9.65 48.22 -12.17
N GLY A 238 -9.32 47.49 -13.25
CA GLY A 238 -9.42 48.00 -14.60
C GLY A 238 -10.84 48.30 -15.07
N VAL A 239 -11.80 47.42 -14.78
CA VAL A 239 -13.23 47.64 -15.08
C VAL A 239 -13.79 48.81 -14.26
N GLY A 240 -13.38 48.98 -13.01
CA GLY A 240 -13.73 50.15 -12.20
C GLY A 240 -13.19 51.45 -12.83
N ALA A 241 -11.93 51.48 -13.26
CA ALA A 241 -11.32 52.60 -13.93
C ALA A 241 -12.01 52.92 -15.29
N LEU A 242 -12.34 51.88 -16.06
CA LEU A 242 -13.08 52.06 -17.33
C LEU A 242 -14.46 52.68 -17.11
N SER A 243 -15.17 52.29 -16.07
CA SER A 243 -16.48 52.87 -15.75
C SER A 243 -16.38 54.35 -15.44
N SER A 244 -15.36 54.76 -14.67
CA SER A 244 -15.10 56.17 -14.34
C SER A 244 -14.68 56.96 -15.57
N LEU A 245 -13.80 56.42 -16.41
CA LEU A 245 -13.36 57.08 -17.66
C LEU A 245 -14.49 57.18 -18.69
N ALA A 246 -15.40 56.21 -18.76
CA ALA A 246 -16.56 56.24 -19.63
C ALA A 246 -17.51 57.39 -19.25
N ALA A 247 -17.74 57.61 -17.97
CA ALA A 247 -18.55 58.73 -17.50
C ALA A 247 -17.93 60.10 -17.83
N LEU A 248 -16.58 60.19 -17.66
CA LEU A 248 -15.85 61.42 -18.06
C LEU A 248 -15.86 61.67 -19.56
N ALA A 249 -15.66 60.63 -20.39
CA ALA A 249 -15.71 60.72 -21.82
C ALA A 249 -17.09 61.13 -22.37
N GLN A 250 -18.17 60.67 -21.72
CA GLN A 250 -19.53 61.11 -22.01
C GLN A 250 -19.74 62.60 -21.65
N ALA A 251 -19.20 63.05 -20.53
CA ALA A 251 -19.26 64.45 -20.10
C ALA A 251 -18.44 65.34 -21.05
N GLU A 252 -17.25 64.95 -21.52
CA GLU A 252 -16.46 65.65 -22.54
C GLU A 252 -17.22 65.78 -23.85
N ALA A 253 -17.85 64.71 -24.34
CA ALA A 253 -18.64 64.71 -25.54
C ALA A 253 -19.85 65.66 -25.47
N ALA A 254 -20.51 65.71 -24.29
CA ALA A 254 -21.63 66.61 -24.04
C ALA A 254 -21.23 68.09 -23.91
N ALA A 255 -19.98 68.37 -23.52
CA ALA A 255 -19.44 69.72 -23.34
C ALA A 255 -18.70 70.25 -24.56
N GLU A 256 -18.60 69.49 -25.66
CA GLU A 256 -17.80 69.79 -26.88
C GLU A 256 -16.35 70.18 -26.56
N THR A 257 -15.76 69.61 -25.51
CA THR A 257 -14.40 69.88 -25.02
C THR A 257 -13.38 68.86 -25.56
N SER A 258 -12.08 69.06 -25.26
CA SER A 258 -11.00 68.23 -25.77
C SER A 258 -11.15 66.75 -25.37
N GLY A 259 -10.99 65.77 -26.26
CA GLY A 259 -11.20 64.37 -26.09
C GLY A 259 -10.16 63.63 -25.24
N THR A 260 -9.64 64.23 -24.18
CA THR A 260 -8.59 63.66 -23.32
C THR A 260 -9.07 62.43 -22.56
N ALA A 261 -10.30 62.46 -22.00
CA ALA A 261 -10.87 61.31 -21.31
C ALA A 261 -11.25 60.21 -22.29
N THR A 262 -11.69 60.53 -23.50
CA THR A 262 -11.95 59.59 -24.57
C THR A 262 -10.67 58.87 -25.03
N ALA A 263 -9.55 59.58 -25.11
CA ALA A 263 -8.25 58.96 -25.41
C ALA A 263 -7.78 58.06 -24.26
N ALA A 264 -7.89 58.49 -23.02
CA ALA A 264 -7.55 57.68 -21.84
C ALA A 264 -8.41 56.42 -21.74
N TYR A 265 -9.69 56.52 -22.05
CA TYR A 265 -10.61 55.39 -22.08
C TYR A 265 -10.19 54.32 -23.12
N LYS A 266 -9.80 54.72 -24.33
CA LYS A 266 -9.29 53.78 -25.38
C LYS A 266 -8.01 53.10 -24.92
N VAL A 267 -7.06 53.87 -24.34
CA VAL A 267 -5.80 53.32 -23.82
C VAL A 267 -6.07 52.34 -22.66
N ALA A 268 -7.04 52.61 -21.80
CA ALA A 268 -7.40 51.72 -20.71
C ALA A 268 -8.02 50.40 -21.21
N LEU A 269 -8.87 50.44 -22.25
CA LEU A 269 -9.38 49.25 -22.93
C LEU A 269 -8.27 48.42 -23.55
N GLU A 270 -7.37 49.05 -24.25
CA GLU A 270 -6.23 48.39 -24.91
C GLU A 270 -5.29 47.74 -23.90
N LYS A 271 -5.01 48.45 -22.79
CA LYS A 271 -4.19 47.94 -21.71
C LYS A 271 -4.79 46.69 -21.00
N LEU A 272 -6.11 46.60 -20.98
CA LEU A 272 -6.82 45.40 -20.49
C LEU A 272 -6.97 44.31 -21.58
N GLY A 273 -6.48 44.59 -22.81
CA GLY A 273 -6.64 43.70 -23.95
C GLY A 273 -8.11 43.50 -24.33
N CYS A 274 -8.97 44.50 -24.09
CA CYS A 274 -10.41 44.41 -24.30
C CYS A 274 -10.84 45.23 -25.50
N SER A 275 -11.80 44.71 -26.26
CA SER A 275 -12.34 45.41 -27.45
C SER A 275 -13.52 46.33 -27.12
N SER A 276 -14.17 46.10 -25.98
CA SER A 276 -15.33 46.88 -25.51
C SER A 276 -15.50 46.76 -24.01
N PRO A 277 -16.32 47.63 -23.35
CA PRO A 277 -16.67 47.49 -21.92
C PRO A 277 -17.34 46.15 -21.61
N ASP A 278 -18.18 45.66 -22.52
CA ASP A 278 -18.86 44.39 -22.32
C ASP A 278 -17.89 43.19 -22.42
N ASP A 279 -16.84 43.33 -23.25
CA ASP A 279 -15.75 42.39 -23.31
C ASP A 279 -14.96 42.38 -21.98
N ALA A 280 -14.69 43.56 -21.42
CA ALA A 280 -14.01 43.69 -20.13
C ALA A 280 -14.82 43.09 -18.96
N LYS A 281 -16.15 43.29 -18.96
CA LYS A 281 -17.04 42.66 -17.98
C LYS A 281 -17.04 41.14 -18.09
N ARG A 282 -17.16 40.59 -19.30
CA ARG A 282 -17.09 39.14 -19.53
C ARG A 282 -15.77 38.54 -19.06
N LYS A 283 -14.64 39.21 -19.36
CA LYS A 283 -13.32 38.76 -18.89
C LYS A 283 -13.19 38.81 -17.38
N LEU A 284 -13.78 39.80 -16.72
CA LEU A 284 -13.82 39.88 -15.25
C LEU A 284 -14.65 38.75 -14.66
N GLU A 285 -15.82 38.47 -15.24
CA GLU A 285 -16.70 37.40 -14.82
C GLU A 285 -16.01 36.03 -14.98
N GLN A 286 -15.36 35.80 -16.12
CA GLN A 286 -14.58 34.61 -16.36
C GLN A 286 -13.40 34.48 -15.39
N ALA A 287 -12.66 35.55 -15.12
CA ALA A 287 -11.57 35.53 -14.14
C ALA A 287 -12.06 35.26 -12.71
N GLY A 288 -13.27 35.74 -12.36
CA GLY A 288 -13.91 35.41 -11.11
C GLY A 288 -14.25 33.93 -10.97
N ILE A 289 -14.75 33.32 -12.04
CA ILE A 289 -15.02 31.88 -12.11
C ILE A 289 -13.70 31.09 -12.01
N GLU A 290 -12.67 31.49 -12.77
CA GLU A 290 -11.34 30.84 -12.72
C GLU A 290 -10.74 30.90 -11.31
N TYR A 291 -10.83 32.04 -10.62
CA TYR A 291 -10.34 32.19 -9.25
C TYR A 291 -11.14 31.33 -8.26
N THR A 292 -12.47 31.32 -8.37
CA THR A 292 -13.33 30.49 -7.51
C THR A 292 -13.04 29.00 -7.71
N ASN A 293 -12.88 28.56 -8.97
CA ASN A 293 -12.54 27.18 -9.30
C ASN A 293 -11.14 26.80 -8.77
N ALA A 294 -10.16 27.71 -8.89
CA ALA A 294 -8.82 27.48 -8.34
C ALA A 294 -8.84 27.32 -6.82
N LEU A 295 -9.60 28.16 -6.11
CA LEU A 295 -9.79 28.04 -4.65
C LEU A 295 -10.45 26.71 -4.27
N LEU A 296 -11.52 26.35 -4.98
CA LEU A 296 -12.24 25.10 -4.71
C LEU A 296 -11.32 23.90 -4.92
N THR A 297 -10.61 23.85 -6.05
CA THR A 297 -9.65 22.77 -6.34
C THR A 297 -8.57 22.70 -5.26
N ALA A 298 -7.98 23.84 -4.86
CA ALA A 298 -6.94 23.87 -3.83
C ALA A 298 -7.44 23.39 -2.46
N SER A 299 -8.72 23.61 -2.16
CA SER A 299 -9.34 23.17 -0.88
C SER A 299 -9.73 21.70 -0.85
N THR A 300 -9.83 21.03 -2.00
CA THR A 300 -10.26 19.64 -2.15
C THR A 300 -9.14 18.67 -2.47
N VAL A 301 -7.91 19.16 -2.70
CA VAL A 301 -6.76 18.31 -2.98
C VAL A 301 -6.38 17.53 -1.72
N THR A 302 -6.49 16.20 -1.79
CA THR A 302 -5.97 15.23 -0.84
C THR A 302 -4.96 14.32 -1.54
N GLN A 303 -4.21 13.53 -0.80
CA GLN A 303 -3.28 12.55 -1.41
C GLN A 303 -4.03 11.57 -2.30
N GLU A 304 -5.17 11.05 -1.85
CA GLU A 304 -6.00 10.11 -2.60
C GLU A 304 -6.59 10.74 -3.87
N SER A 305 -6.93 12.04 -3.84
CA SER A 305 -7.50 12.73 -5.02
C SER A 305 -6.53 12.88 -6.20
N LEU A 306 -5.24 12.62 -5.98
CA LEU A 306 -4.21 12.66 -7.02
C LEU A 306 -4.09 11.35 -7.78
N LEU A 307 -4.58 10.25 -7.19
CA LEU A 307 -4.44 8.92 -7.75
C LEU A 307 -5.62 8.59 -8.68
N PRO A 308 -5.39 7.90 -9.79
CA PRO A 308 -6.46 7.38 -10.64
C PRO A 308 -7.37 6.42 -9.87
N ASP A 309 -8.68 6.47 -10.14
CA ASP A 309 -9.63 5.48 -9.63
C ASP A 309 -9.41 4.12 -10.31
N THR A 310 -8.92 3.16 -9.53
CA THR A 310 -8.66 1.78 -9.97
C THR A 310 -9.85 0.85 -9.77
N HIS A 311 -10.93 1.27 -9.08
CA HIS A 311 -12.13 0.47 -8.84
C HIS A 311 -13.05 0.40 -10.08
N THR A 312 -12.46 0.18 -11.23
CA THR A 312 -13.14 0.04 -12.52
C THR A 312 -12.71 -1.23 -13.23
N LEU A 313 -13.56 -1.76 -14.12
CA LEU A 313 -13.23 -2.97 -14.91
C LEU A 313 -12.02 -2.79 -15.83
N ARG A 314 -11.58 -1.56 -16.09
CA ARG A 314 -10.33 -1.29 -16.82
C ARG A 314 -9.12 -1.86 -16.08
N TYR A 315 -9.18 -1.86 -14.75
CA TYR A 315 -8.14 -2.36 -13.87
C TYR A 315 -8.40 -3.80 -13.40
N SER A 316 -9.19 -4.58 -14.14
CA SER A 316 -9.36 -6.01 -13.86
C SER A 316 -8.04 -6.75 -13.91
N GLN A 317 -7.90 -7.74 -13.04
CA GLN A 317 -6.73 -8.63 -13.00
C GLN A 317 -7.14 -10.04 -13.38
N PHE A 318 -6.26 -10.76 -14.06
CA PHE A 318 -6.44 -12.14 -14.46
C PHE A 318 -5.20 -12.96 -14.14
N GLY A 319 -5.39 -14.22 -13.82
CA GLY A 319 -4.27 -15.12 -13.69
C GLY A 319 -4.64 -16.57 -13.92
N ALA A 320 -3.66 -17.31 -14.34
CA ALA A 320 -3.71 -18.75 -14.50
C ALA A 320 -2.45 -19.39 -13.92
N ARG A 321 -2.60 -20.52 -13.24
CA ARG A 321 -1.50 -21.25 -12.62
C ARG A 321 -1.71 -22.73 -12.81
N VAL A 322 -0.64 -23.45 -13.10
CA VAL A 322 -0.61 -24.91 -13.11
C VAL A 322 0.43 -25.36 -12.09
N THR A 323 0.04 -26.22 -11.18
CA THR A 323 0.95 -26.80 -10.18
C THR A 323 0.87 -28.32 -10.22
N GLY A 324 1.96 -28.97 -9.87
CA GLY A 324 1.99 -30.42 -9.82
C GLY A 324 3.27 -30.93 -9.17
N THR A 325 3.24 -32.21 -8.76
CA THR A 325 4.39 -32.88 -8.14
C THR A 325 4.99 -33.89 -9.10
N VAL A 326 6.29 -33.78 -9.36
CA VAL A 326 7.05 -34.73 -10.17
C VAL A 326 8.14 -35.37 -9.30
N GLY A 327 7.94 -36.63 -8.95
CA GLY A 327 8.80 -37.32 -8.00
C GLY A 327 8.67 -36.70 -6.59
N THR A 328 9.73 -36.04 -6.12
CA THR A 328 9.77 -35.34 -4.83
C THR A 328 9.77 -33.82 -4.98
N VAL A 329 9.60 -33.34 -6.21
CA VAL A 329 9.65 -31.90 -6.51
C VAL A 329 8.27 -31.40 -6.83
N ASP A 330 7.79 -30.42 -6.09
CA ASP A 330 6.63 -29.62 -6.43
C ASP A 330 7.04 -28.53 -7.40
N LEU A 331 6.32 -28.42 -8.50
CA LEU A 331 6.56 -27.45 -9.55
C LEU A 331 5.31 -26.64 -9.83
N GLY A 332 5.49 -25.41 -10.26
CA GLY A 332 4.39 -24.58 -10.74
C GLY A 332 4.84 -23.60 -11.81
N ALA A 333 3.90 -23.23 -12.66
CA ALA A 333 4.04 -22.18 -13.64
C ALA A 333 2.79 -21.29 -13.58
N SER A 334 2.97 -19.99 -13.65
CA SER A 334 1.89 -19.01 -13.52
C SER A 334 2.01 -17.91 -14.56
N TRP A 335 0.87 -17.32 -14.87
CA TRP A 335 0.74 -16.10 -15.63
C TRP A 335 -0.24 -15.17 -14.92
N TYR A 336 0.15 -13.92 -14.80
CA TYR A 336 -0.66 -12.84 -14.23
C TYR A 336 -0.73 -11.67 -15.22
N TYR A 337 -1.88 -11.05 -15.30
CA TYR A 337 -2.15 -9.82 -16.02
C TYR A 337 -2.84 -8.84 -15.09
N GLY A 338 -2.34 -7.64 -14.98
CA GLY A 338 -2.89 -6.60 -14.11
C GLY A 338 -2.05 -5.34 -14.15
N HIS A 339 -1.93 -4.67 -13.01
CA HIS A 339 -1.24 -3.39 -12.89
C HIS A 339 -0.27 -3.42 -11.71
N PHE A 340 0.72 -2.53 -11.73
CA PHE A 340 1.51 -2.23 -10.54
C PHE A 340 0.60 -1.69 -9.44
N LYS A 341 0.96 -1.94 -8.19
CA LYS A 341 0.19 -1.49 -7.01
C LYS A 341 0.64 -0.11 -6.51
N GLN A 342 1.79 0.34 -7.00
CA GLN A 342 2.35 1.65 -6.72
C GLN A 342 2.27 2.51 -7.99
N PRO A 343 2.00 3.83 -7.86
CA PRO A 343 1.83 4.70 -9.02
C PRO A 343 3.17 5.07 -9.63
N SER A 344 3.21 5.20 -10.94
CA SER A 344 4.21 5.97 -11.68
C SER A 344 3.77 7.43 -11.82
N ALA A 345 4.73 8.35 -11.96
CA ALA A 345 4.45 9.78 -12.03
C ALA A 345 5.16 10.44 -13.20
N ASN A 346 4.43 10.82 -14.24
CA ASN A 346 4.97 11.66 -15.31
C ASN A 346 5.05 13.12 -14.85
N LEU A 347 6.27 13.59 -14.61
CA LEU A 347 6.55 14.93 -14.13
C LEU A 347 6.95 15.92 -15.25
N GLN A 348 6.96 15.51 -16.51
CA GLN A 348 7.42 16.34 -17.62
C GLN A 348 6.67 17.67 -17.70
N ASN A 349 5.35 17.62 -17.71
CA ASN A 349 4.52 18.83 -17.76
C ASN A 349 4.57 19.63 -16.45
N THR A 350 4.79 18.97 -15.34
CA THR A 350 4.97 19.64 -14.03
C THR A 350 6.21 20.54 -14.05
N ILE A 351 7.30 20.03 -14.58
CA ILE A 351 8.59 20.74 -14.63
C ILE A 351 8.58 21.85 -15.70
N LEU A 352 8.09 21.53 -16.90
CA LEU A 352 8.12 22.47 -18.03
C LEU A 352 7.04 23.55 -17.93
N ASN A 353 5.85 23.21 -17.51
CA ASN A 353 4.66 24.04 -17.61
C ASN A 353 4.02 24.37 -16.26
N SER A 354 4.57 23.88 -15.13
CA SER A 354 3.95 23.97 -13.80
C SER A 354 2.52 23.40 -13.76
N GLU A 355 2.28 22.35 -14.52
CA GLU A 355 1.04 21.60 -14.52
C GLU A 355 1.05 20.52 -13.42
N MET A 356 -0.11 19.94 -13.15
CA MET A 356 -0.22 18.84 -12.19
C MET A 356 0.51 17.60 -12.73
N PRO A 357 1.19 16.81 -11.86
CA PRO A 357 1.78 15.55 -12.29
C PRO A 357 0.68 14.59 -12.77
N GLU A 358 0.99 13.83 -13.81
CA GLU A 358 0.13 12.75 -14.29
C GLU A 358 0.55 11.47 -13.58
N LEU A 359 -0.35 10.92 -12.75
CA LEU A 359 -0.14 9.67 -12.05
C LEU A 359 -0.86 8.54 -12.78
N ALA A 360 -0.20 7.40 -12.90
CA ALA A 360 -0.74 6.20 -13.54
C ALA A 360 -0.34 4.94 -12.77
N TYR A 361 -1.08 3.87 -12.97
CA TYR A 361 -0.70 2.52 -12.55
C TYR A 361 -0.42 1.71 -13.80
N ASP A 362 0.86 1.51 -14.10
CA ASP A 362 1.30 0.87 -15.32
C ASP A 362 0.80 -0.58 -15.39
N GLN A 363 0.43 -0.99 -16.60
CA GLN A 363 0.02 -2.35 -16.87
C GLN A 363 1.22 -3.28 -16.86
N LYS A 364 1.05 -4.46 -16.30
CA LYS A 364 2.08 -5.50 -16.31
C LYS A 364 1.52 -6.89 -16.56
N GLN A 365 2.37 -7.74 -17.12
CA GLN A 365 2.20 -9.19 -17.15
C GLN A 365 3.38 -9.86 -16.42
N THR A 366 3.08 -10.83 -15.58
CA THR A 366 4.12 -11.58 -14.87
C THR A 366 4.03 -13.05 -15.23
N PHE A 367 5.12 -13.62 -15.73
CA PHE A 367 5.29 -15.05 -15.98
C PHE A 367 6.13 -15.62 -14.86
N GLY A 368 5.55 -16.54 -14.10
CA GLY A 368 6.16 -17.09 -12.89
C GLY A 368 6.48 -18.58 -13.02
N LEU A 369 7.57 -18.99 -12.40
CA LEU A 369 7.95 -20.38 -12.16
C LEU A 369 8.21 -20.55 -10.66
N GLU A 370 7.82 -21.69 -10.13
CA GLU A 370 8.08 -22.05 -8.74
C GLU A 370 8.48 -23.51 -8.59
N ALA A 371 9.31 -23.77 -7.59
CA ALA A 371 9.73 -25.12 -7.26
C ALA A 371 9.94 -25.26 -5.74
N ALA A 372 9.57 -26.41 -5.18
CA ALA A 372 9.90 -26.78 -3.82
C ALA A 372 10.25 -28.26 -3.72
N THR A 373 11.20 -28.61 -2.88
CA THR A 373 11.57 -30.00 -2.62
C THR A 373 12.24 -30.15 -1.27
N VAL A 374 12.19 -31.34 -0.74
CA VAL A 374 12.94 -31.71 0.46
C VAL A 374 14.18 -32.48 0.05
N LEU A 375 15.34 -31.93 0.37
CA LEU A 375 16.62 -32.60 0.17
C LEU A 375 17.30 -32.85 1.52
N TRP A 376 17.33 -34.10 1.94
CA TRP A 376 17.82 -34.50 3.26
C TRP A 376 17.02 -33.83 4.41
N LYS A 377 17.53 -32.77 5.05
CA LYS A 377 16.85 -32.00 6.12
C LYS A 377 16.51 -30.58 5.69
N LEU A 378 16.78 -30.26 4.43
CA LEU A 378 16.56 -28.91 3.88
C LEU A 378 15.25 -28.91 3.10
N ASN A 379 14.34 -28.06 3.47
CA ASN A 379 13.21 -27.70 2.65
C ASN A 379 13.66 -26.58 1.71
N LEU A 380 13.91 -26.94 0.45
CA LEU A 380 14.39 -26.01 -0.57
C LEU A 380 13.22 -25.44 -1.34
N ARG A 381 13.27 -24.17 -1.65
CA ARG A 381 12.24 -23.48 -2.44
C ARG A 381 12.85 -22.40 -3.33
N GLY A 382 12.22 -22.18 -4.46
CA GLY A 382 12.63 -21.16 -5.39
C GLY A 382 11.47 -20.65 -6.23
N GLU A 383 11.55 -19.40 -6.60
CA GLU A 383 10.63 -18.72 -7.51
C GLU A 383 11.44 -17.90 -8.51
N ALA A 384 10.89 -17.76 -9.71
CA ALA A 384 11.41 -16.85 -10.72
C ALA A 384 10.23 -16.17 -11.42
N ALA A 385 10.33 -14.90 -11.67
CA ALA A 385 9.32 -14.09 -12.35
C ALA A 385 9.95 -13.24 -13.45
N TYR A 386 9.33 -13.23 -14.61
CA TYR A 386 9.59 -12.24 -15.65
C TYR A 386 8.41 -11.29 -15.73
N THR A 387 8.65 -10.01 -15.49
CA THR A 387 7.64 -8.95 -15.59
C THR A 387 7.82 -8.21 -16.90
N LEU A 388 6.78 -8.23 -17.72
CA LEU A 388 6.64 -7.49 -18.97
C LEU A 388 5.74 -6.29 -18.73
N THR A 389 6.21 -5.11 -19.10
CA THR A 389 5.50 -3.83 -18.97
C THR A 389 5.10 -3.26 -20.33
N GLU A 390 4.43 -2.13 -20.34
CA GLU A 390 4.05 -1.42 -21.56
C GLU A 390 5.27 -0.88 -22.31
N ASP A 391 6.33 -0.48 -21.58
CA ASP A 391 7.61 -0.09 -22.16
C ASP A 391 8.49 -1.31 -22.44
N THR A 392 8.27 -1.94 -23.58
CA THR A 392 9.04 -3.13 -23.98
C THR A 392 10.49 -2.81 -24.37
N GLU A 393 10.80 -1.58 -24.73
CA GLU A 393 12.13 -1.13 -25.12
C GLU A 393 12.95 -0.62 -23.93
N GLY A 394 12.30 -0.23 -22.86
CA GLY A 394 12.91 0.25 -21.62
C GLY A 394 13.58 1.62 -21.80
N ASP A 395 12.97 2.52 -22.55
CA ASP A 395 13.50 3.86 -22.81
C ASP A 395 12.51 4.99 -22.47
N ASP A 396 11.31 4.66 -21.98
CA ASP A 396 10.37 5.62 -21.43
C ASP A 396 10.65 5.87 -19.93
N PRO A 397 11.13 7.05 -19.54
CA PRO A 397 11.46 7.34 -18.13
C PRO A 397 10.25 7.42 -17.21
N TRP A 398 9.03 7.28 -17.72
CA TRP A 398 7.78 7.42 -16.96
C TRP A 398 7.04 6.10 -16.79
N VAL A 399 7.56 5.01 -17.30
CA VAL A 399 7.00 3.66 -17.24
C VAL A 399 8.03 2.70 -16.67
N HIS A 400 7.62 1.78 -15.81
CA HIS A 400 8.50 0.74 -15.28
C HIS A 400 9.10 -0.11 -16.40
N ASN A 401 10.39 -0.44 -16.28
CA ASN A 401 11.08 -1.33 -17.18
C ASN A 401 10.67 -2.79 -16.95
N ASN A 402 10.87 -3.62 -17.97
CA ASN A 402 10.81 -5.07 -17.81
C ASN A 402 11.84 -5.53 -16.79
N SER A 403 11.49 -6.55 -16.02
CA SER A 403 12.38 -7.07 -14.97
C SER A 403 12.34 -8.59 -14.85
N VAL A 404 13.40 -9.14 -14.29
CA VAL A 404 13.48 -10.52 -13.82
C VAL A 404 13.67 -10.52 -12.32
N SER A 405 12.77 -11.17 -11.60
CA SER A 405 12.87 -11.33 -10.16
C SER A 405 13.02 -12.80 -9.79
N TRP A 406 13.70 -13.07 -8.69
CA TRP A 406 13.90 -14.43 -8.19
C TRP A 406 13.83 -14.48 -6.68
N LEU A 407 13.56 -15.67 -6.18
CA LEU A 407 13.66 -16.02 -4.78
C LEU A 407 14.30 -17.41 -4.70
N ALA A 408 15.28 -17.57 -3.84
CA ALA A 408 15.85 -18.84 -3.47
C ALA A 408 15.94 -18.94 -1.94
N GLY A 409 15.48 -20.05 -1.38
CA GLY A 409 15.48 -20.19 0.06
C GLY A 409 15.49 -21.62 0.54
N PHE A 410 15.80 -21.77 1.82
CA PHE A 410 15.67 -23.02 2.53
C PHE A 410 15.29 -22.77 3.99
N ASP A 411 14.66 -23.77 4.57
CA ASP A 411 14.51 -23.88 6.01
C ASP A 411 14.97 -25.26 6.50
N MET A 412 15.41 -25.29 7.75
CA MET A 412 15.82 -26.53 8.42
C MET A 412 15.71 -26.45 9.93
N ASP A 413 15.37 -27.60 10.53
CA ASP A 413 15.47 -27.82 11.96
C ASP A 413 16.88 -28.34 12.29
N ILE A 414 17.58 -27.64 13.16
CA ILE A 414 18.99 -27.99 13.46
C ILE A 414 19.15 -29.04 14.57
N GLY A 415 18.07 -29.57 15.12
CA GLY A 415 18.11 -30.65 16.12
C GLY A 415 18.67 -30.25 17.48
N LEU A 416 18.81 -28.95 17.74
CA LEU A 416 19.16 -28.37 19.03
C LEU A 416 17.91 -27.67 19.55
N ASN A 417 17.25 -28.26 20.55
CA ASN A 417 15.91 -27.86 20.98
C ASN A 417 14.92 -27.86 19.78
N ASN A 418 14.13 -26.80 19.59
CA ASN A 418 13.21 -26.65 18.44
C ASN A 418 13.65 -25.51 17.51
N ILE A 419 14.98 -25.33 17.37
CA ILE A 419 15.48 -24.24 16.52
C ILE A 419 15.23 -24.54 15.06
N ASN A 420 14.45 -23.68 14.42
CA ASN A 420 14.30 -23.60 12.96
C ASN A 420 15.08 -22.41 12.43
N ILE A 421 15.79 -22.61 11.32
CA ILE A 421 16.49 -21.56 10.58
C ILE A 421 15.88 -21.51 9.19
N ASN A 422 15.34 -20.36 8.84
CA ASN A 422 14.84 -20.05 7.49
C ASN A 422 15.72 -18.98 6.86
N VAL A 423 16.22 -19.23 5.67
CA VAL A 423 17.05 -18.30 4.91
C VAL A 423 16.46 -18.14 3.52
N GLN A 424 16.19 -16.90 3.13
CA GLN A 424 15.68 -16.57 1.80
C GLN A 424 16.49 -15.41 1.22
N GLU A 425 16.89 -15.54 -0.02
CA GLU A 425 17.42 -14.47 -0.83
C GLU A 425 16.39 -14.15 -1.91
N THR A 426 16.11 -12.87 -2.09
CA THR A 426 15.27 -12.38 -3.19
C THR A 426 16.02 -11.29 -3.92
N GLY A 427 15.90 -11.28 -5.24
CA GLY A 427 16.54 -10.27 -6.08
C GLY A 427 15.66 -9.87 -7.25
N THR A 428 15.93 -8.69 -7.78
CA THR A 428 15.34 -8.18 -9.01
C THR A 428 16.43 -7.60 -9.89
N LEU A 429 16.40 -7.91 -11.16
CA LEU A 429 17.21 -7.31 -12.21
C LEU A 429 16.29 -6.51 -13.14
N VAL A 430 16.48 -5.21 -13.20
CA VAL A 430 15.81 -4.30 -14.12
C VAL A 430 16.50 -4.41 -15.49
N LEU A 431 15.73 -4.75 -16.51
CA LEU A 431 16.25 -4.90 -17.86
C LEU A 431 16.35 -3.54 -18.55
N ASN A 432 17.32 -3.39 -19.45
CA ASN A 432 17.59 -2.14 -20.16
C ASN A 432 17.93 -0.94 -19.24
N GLY A 433 18.35 -1.18 -17.99
CA GLY A 433 18.66 -0.14 -17.01
C GLY A 433 19.63 0.93 -17.52
N SER A 434 20.57 0.58 -18.41
CA SER A 434 21.49 1.55 -19.03
C SER A 434 20.81 2.59 -19.93
N LYS A 435 19.58 2.34 -20.37
CA LYS A 435 18.80 3.33 -21.13
C LYS A 435 18.14 4.36 -20.19
N ILE A 436 17.84 3.94 -18.97
CA ILE A 436 17.26 4.81 -17.95
C ILE A 436 18.31 5.58 -17.14
N ASP A 437 19.55 5.15 -17.04
CA ASP A 437 20.63 5.81 -16.26
C ASP A 437 20.94 7.24 -16.69
N GLY A 438 20.60 7.61 -17.91
CA GLY A 438 20.86 8.95 -18.47
C GLY A 438 19.76 9.96 -18.22
N SER A 439 18.60 9.56 -17.73
CA SER A 439 17.48 10.46 -17.48
C SER A 439 17.59 11.13 -16.11
N THR A 440 17.23 12.41 -16.04
CA THR A 440 17.14 13.13 -14.75
C THR A 440 15.84 12.88 -14.01
N PHE A 441 14.89 12.18 -14.64
CA PHE A 441 13.53 12.04 -14.14
C PHE A 441 13.14 10.63 -13.77
N GLU A 442 13.98 9.69 -14.15
CA GLU A 442 13.78 8.29 -13.85
C GLU A 442 13.97 7.98 -12.42
N LYS A 443 13.06 7.37 -11.87
CA LYS A 443 13.28 6.63 -10.62
C LYS A 443 12.05 5.84 -10.22
N TYR A 444 11.40 5.18 -11.17
CA TYR A 444 10.35 4.21 -10.83
C TYR A 444 10.92 2.93 -10.29
N ASP A 445 12.06 2.50 -10.84
CA ASP A 445 12.77 1.33 -10.36
C ASP A 445 13.88 1.76 -9.37
N VAL A 446 13.51 2.62 -8.42
CA VAL A 446 14.42 3.24 -7.43
C VAL A 446 15.20 2.25 -6.59
N ASP A 447 14.75 1.02 -6.51
CA ASP A 447 15.33 0.00 -5.65
C ASP A 447 16.43 -0.81 -6.33
N TYR A 448 16.85 -0.43 -7.53
CA TYR A 448 17.94 -1.11 -8.21
C TYR A 448 19.31 -0.48 -7.92
N ASN A 449 20.35 -1.30 -7.98
CA ASN A 449 21.72 -0.83 -7.93
C ASN A 449 22.13 -0.23 -9.28
N PRO A 450 22.49 1.07 -9.38
CA PRO A 450 22.84 1.69 -10.66
C PRO A 450 23.98 0.99 -11.41
N ALA A 451 24.94 0.40 -10.72
CA ALA A 451 26.07 -0.29 -11.36
C ALA A 451 25.68 -1.63 -11.99
N GLY A 452 24.69 -2.32 -11.46
CA GLY A 452 24.27 -3.66 -11.91
C GLY A 452 22.79 -3.77 -12.25
N HIS A 453 22.00 -2.73 -12.00
CA HIS A 453 20.55 -2.70 -12.15
C HIS A 453 19.85 -3.82 -11.37
N THR A 454 20.42 -4.17 -10.21
CA THR A 454 19.93 -5.23 -9.34
C THR A 454 19.62 -4.70 -7.93
N ASN A 455 18.66 -5.34 -7.27
CA ASN A 455 18.40 -5.17 -5.85
C ASN A 455 18.23 -6.54 -5.21
N ASN A 456 19.19 -6.94 -4.37
CA ASN A 456 19.19 -8.23 -3.68
C ASN A 456 19.00 -8.03 -2.17
N LYS A 457 18.14 -8.85 -1.58
CA LYS A 457 17.84 -8.85 -0.15
C LYS A 457 17.98 -10.24 0.42
N LEU A 458 18.73 -10.36 1.51
CA LEU A 458 18.83 -11.60 2.29
C LEU A 458 17.97 -11.47 3.55
N VAL A 459 17.07 -12.41 3.74
CA VAL A 459 16.24 -12.50 4.94
C VAL A 459 16.56 -13.79 5.68
N VAL A 460 16.90 -13.67 6.95
CA VAL A 460 17.16 -14.80 7.85
C VAL A 460 16.17 -14.72 9.01
N ASN A 461 15.39 -15.76 9.19
CA ASN A 461 14.50 -15.89 10.33
C ASN A 461 14.95 -17.10 11.18
N ILE A 462 15.11 -16.90 12.47
CA ILE A 462 15.47 -17.94 13.42
C ILE A 462 14.40 -17.96 14.51
N THR A 463 13.79 -19.10 14.69
CA THR A 463 12.78 -19.33 15.74
C THR A 463 13.19 -20.46 16.65
N ASP A 464 12.75 -20.41 17.89
CA ASP A 464 12.86 -21.51 18.84
C ASP A 464 11.61 -21.55 19.74
N SER A 465 11.39 -22.66 20.42
CA SER A 465 10.31 -22.80 21.41
C SER A 465 10.78 -23.58 22.63
N TRP A 466 10.47 -23.05 23.81
CA TRP A 466 10.87 -23.62 25.09
C TRP A 466 9.65 -23.88 25.97
N MET A 467 9.78 -24.81 26.91
CA MET A 467 8.75 -25.13 27.94
C MET A 467 7.39 -25.47 27.32
N ASN A 468 7.36 -26.36 26.32
CA ASN A 468 6.16 -26.70 25.55
C ASN A 468 5.51 -25.45 24.94
N GLU A 469 6.29 -24.69 24.17
CA GLU A 469 5.88 -23.48 23.43
C GLU A 469 5.41 -22.29 24.31
N LYS A 470 5.69 -22.35 25.61
CA LYS A 470 5.37 -21.21 26.48
C LYS A 470 6.29 -20.01 26.29
N ILE A 471 7.52 -20.24 25.84
CA ILE A 471 8.48 -19.19 25.54
C ILE A 471 8.96 -19.38 24.11
N CYS A 472 8.66 -18.41 23.23
CA CYS A 472 8.96 -18.47 21.81
C CYS A 472 9.84 -17.26 21.42
N PRO A 473 11.17 -17.42 21.43
CA PRO A 473 12.07 -16.43 20.86
C PRO A 473 12.07 -16.52 19.32
N GLU A 474 12.14 -15.38 18.69
CA GLU A 474 12.23 -15.23 17.24
C GLU A 474 13.15 -14.03 16.92
N VAL A 475 13.93 -14.13 15.86
CA VAL A 475 14.64 -13.00 15.30
C VAL A 475 14.59 -13.06 13.78
N THR A 476 14.16 -11.98 13.16
CA THR A 476 14.23 -11.79 11.71
C THR A 476 15.28 -10.73 11.41
N VAL A 477 16.18 -11.04 10.47
CA VAL A 477 17.20 -10.13 9.97
C VAL A 477 17.00 -9.98 8.47
N MET A 478 16.85 -8.74 8.01
CA MET A 478 16.82 -8.39 6.59
C MET A 478 18.06 -7.56 6.27
N TRP A 479 18.77 -7.94 5.20
CA TRP A 479 19.94 -7.23 4.73
C TRP A 479 19.83 -6.96 3.23
N GLY A 480 19.81 -5.68 2.87
CA GLY A 480 19.94 -5.19 1.50
C GLY A 480 21.40 -5.25 1.06
N ILE A 481 21.73 -6.16 0.14
CA ILE A 481 23.12 -6.47 -0.21
C ILE A 481 23.80 -5.27 -0.89
N GLU A 482 23.16 -4.70 -1.90
CA GLU A 482 23.70 -3.55 -2.64
C GLU A 482 23.52 -2.24 -1.88
N ARG A 483 22.34 -2.02 -1.30
CA ARG A 483 21.96 -0.78 -0.62
C ARG A 483 22.53 -0.65 0.79
N GLY A 484 22.88 -1.79 1.43
CA GLY A 484 23.50 -1.81 2.74
C GLY A 484 22.54 -1.52 3.90
N ASP A 485 21.26 -1.74 3.70
CA ASP A 485 20.26 -1.67 4.76
C ASP A 485 20.34 -2.90 5.65
N LEU A 486 20.14 -2.70 6.93
CA LEU A 486 20.01 -3.76 7.92
C LEU A 486 18.80 -3.50 8.80
N VAL A 487 17.84 -4.39 8.76
CA VAL A 487 16.68 -4.39 9.67
C VAL A 487 16.73 -5.64 10.52
N VAL A 488 16.67 -5.47 11.84
CA VAL A 488 16.64 -6.58 12.81
C VAL A 488 15.36 -6.48 13.64
N GLN A 489 14.58 -7.54 13.64
CA GLN A 489 13.31 -7.64 14.35
C GLN A 489 13.36 -8.78 15.39
N PRO A 490 13.83 -8.53 16.62
CA PRO A 490 13.75 -9.50 17.70
C PRO A 490 12.34 -9.55 18.28
N LYS A 491 11.91 -10.74 18.71
CA LYS A 491 10.62 -10.98 19.36
C LYS A 491 10.76 -12.09 20.38
N LEU A 492 10.21 -11.88 21.55
CA LEU A 492 10.08 -12.88 22.60
C LEU A 492 8.62 -12.94 23.05
N ALA A 493 7.95 -14.03 22.75
CA ALA A 493 6.58 -14.26 23.22
C ALA A 493 6.59 -15.19 24.45
N TRP A 494 5.85 -14.79 25.48
CA TRP A 494 5.55 -15.62 26.64
C TRP A 494 4.06 -15.92 26.65
N LYS A 495 3.71 -17.20 26.58
CA LYS A 495 2.34 -17.74 26.55
C LYS A 495 2.06 -18.46 27.89
N PRO A 496 1.64 -17.75 28.95
CA PRO A 496 1.28 -18.39 30.22
C PRO A 496 0.08 -19.31 30.06
N ASP A 497 -0.79 -19.00 29.14
CA ASP A 497 -1.98 -19.73 28.74
C ASP A 497 -2.06 -19.80 27.22
N PRO A 498 -2.61 -20.84 26.58
CA PRO A 498 -2.77 -20.90 25.13
C PRO A 498 -3.51 -19.70 24.55
N ALA A 499 -4.48 -19.17 25.27
CA ALA A 499 -5.29 -18.03 24.84
C ALA A 499 -4.65 -16.65 25.12
N LEU A 500 -3.50 -16.59 25.83
CA LEU A 500 -2.89 -15.32 26.23
C LEU A 500 -1.40 -15.30 25.88
N ALA A 501 -0.94 -14.28 25.17
CA ALA A 501 0.47 -14.04 24.93
C ALA A 501 0.90 -12.63 25.36
N LEU A 502 2.05 -12.57 26.03
CA LEU A 502 2.79 -11.35 26.33
C LEU A 502 4.01 -11.31 25.43
N THR A 503 4.21 -10.21 24.70
CA THR A 503 5.27 -10.11 23.71
C THR A 503 6.17 -8.91 23.99
N LEU A 504 7.48 -9.15 24.03
CA LEU A 504 8.50 -8.12 23.92
C LEU A 504 9.09 -8.23 22.51
N SER A 505 9.03 -7.15 21.76
CA SER A 505 9.57 -7.12 20.39
C SER A 505 10.21 -5.77 20.09
N GLY A 506 10.86 -5.66 18.95
CA GLY A 506 11.44 -4.41 18.50
C GLY A 506 11.81 -4.46 17.04
N MET A 507 12.22 -3.32 16.54
CA MET A 507 12.82 -3.17 15.22
C MET A 507 14.03 -2.24 15.34
N TYR A 508 15.15 -2.67 14.81
CA TYR A 508 16.35 -1.87 14.68
C TYR A 508 16.64 -1.67 13.19
N ILE A 509 16.73 -0.42 12.76
CA ILE A 509 17.00 -0.03 11.37
C ILE A 509 18.37 0.64 11.33
N LYS A 510 19.24 0.14 10.48
CA LYS A 510 20.55 0.74 10.21
C LYS A 510 20.79 0.82 8.71
N CYS A 511 21.16 2.00 8.24
CA CYS A 511 21.48 2.27 6.85
C CYS A 511 22.96 2.56 6.70
N ARG A 512 23.54 2.20 5.56
CA ARG A 512 24.95 2.47 5.24
C ARG A 512 25.16 3.94 4.89
N ASP A 513 24.30 4.49 4.05
CA ASP A 513 24.35 5.85 3.51
C ASP A 513 22.95 6.32 3.06
N GLU A 514 22.89 7.48 2.42
CA GLU A 514 21.63 8.09 1.95
C GLU A 514 20.96 7.33 0.79
N ASP A 515 21.71 6.48 0.09
CA ASP A 515 21.21 5.66 -1.00
C ASP A 515 20.59 4.35 -0.48
N SER A 516 20.61 4.10 0.82
CA SER A 516 19.97 2.95 1.44
C SER A 516 18.44 3.03 1.30
N GLU A 517 17.79 1.91 1.02
CA GLU A 517 16.33 1.83 0.77
C GLU A 517 15.51 2.36 1.95
N PHE A 518 15.93 2.04 3.18
CA PHE A 518 15.22 2.43 4.41
C PHE A 518 15.80 3.69 5.07
N TYR A 519 16.61 4.46 4.35
CA TYR A 519 17.29 5.63 4.93
C TYR A 519 16.33 6.66 5.54
N GLU A 520 15.19 6.88 4.92
CA GLU A 520 14.16 7.80 5.44
C GLU A 520 13.59 7.40 6.80
N TRP A 521 13.61 6.10 7.13
CA TRP A 521 13.10 5.53 8.38
C TRP A 521 14.20 5.11 9.36
N ARG A 522 15.47 5.47 9.12
CA ARG A 522 16.63 5.08 9.93
C ARG A 522 16.52 5.42 11.42
N ASN A 523 15.73 6.45 11.76
CA ASN A 523 15.52 6.89 13.15
C ASN A 523 14.26 6.28 13.79
N ASN A 524 13.57 5.37 13.08
CA ASN A 524 12.31 4.78 13.54
C ASN A 524 12.49 3.43 14.26
N SER A 525 13.71 3.14 14.72
CA SER A 525 13.96 1.98 15.60
C SER A 525 13.10 2.06 16.86
N PHE A 526 12.50 0.94 17.27
CA PHE A 526 11.61 0.93 18.44
C PHE A 526 11.73 -0.34 19.27
N VAL A 527 11.22 -0.25 20.52
CA VAL A 527 10.93 -1.38 21.41
C VAL A 527 9.42 -1.41 21.64
N CYS A 528 8.83 -2.59 21.62
CA CYS A 528 7.40 -2.81 21.74
C CYS A 528 7.06 -3.81 22.83
N LEU A 529 6.10 -3.47 23.66
CA LEU A 529 5.42 -4.39 24.58
C LEU A 529 4.02 -4.66 24.04
N GLY A 530 3.66 -5.94 23.93
CA GLY A 530 2.37 -6.38 23.42
C GLY A 530 1.67 -7.36 24.35
N VAL A 531 0.35 -7.34 24.33
CA VAL A 531 -0.52 -8.34 24.93
C VAL A 531 -1.53 -8.75 23.88
N SER A 532 -1.69 -10.04 23.66
CA SER A 532 -2.74 -10.58 22.77
C SER A 532 -3.53 -11.66 23.46
N ALA A 533 -4.83 -11.71 23.18
CA ALA A 533 -5.72 -12.76 23.63
C ALA A 533 -6.49 -13.31 22.42
N ILE A 534 -6.71 -14.64 22.42
CA ILE A 534 -7.47 -15.39 21.42
C ILE A 534 -8.66 -16.04 22.10
N PHE A 535 -9.80 -16.09 21.48
CA PHE A 535 -11.02 -16.74 22.00
C PHE A 535 -11.89 -17.31 20.89
#